data_d963f43c870deac4d056c3e99f774bb7
#
_entry.id   d963f43c870deac4d056c3e99f774bb7
#
_cell.length_a   1.000
_cell.length_b   1.000
_cell.length_c   1.000
_cell.angle_alpha   90.00
_cell.angle_beta   90.00
_cell.angle_gamma   90.00
#
_symmetry.space_group_name_H-M   'P 1'
#
loop_
_entity.id
_entity.type
_entity.pdbx_description
1 polymer ?
#
loop_
_entity_poly.entity_id
_entity_poly.type
_entity_poly.pdbx_seq_one_letter_code
_entity_poly.pdbx_strand_id
1 'polypeptide(L)'
;MKDGRQLWFRPDNTGWNPWLYERFFDTLLGGALRSREELTIFDFLGDVLERSHSVLEVGCGTGNYTVPVAHQCARTVAMDASPEMLCYTRERLDREGLSRVETRLKRLPYGSGLAQSFDGTLAIGVLNYIKDIEVALRSLASSIKPGGWTVFNVPARSLEGRVYALAEFFNRRRIYLYSVPEIQYLGKQIGLKIEATATAGLSRGGITLVVGAIKPQEASGTRLQQE
;
A
#
# COMPACT_ATOMS: atom_id res chain seq x y z
N MET A 1 14.33 -5.35 34.55
CA MET A 1 14.26 -6.54 33.69
C MET A 1 12.79 -6.81 33.39
N LYS A 2 12.28 -6.37 32.25
CA LYS A 2 10.92 -6.64 31.81
C LYS A 2 10.94 -7.94 31.01
N ASP A 3 10.06 -8.85 31.42
CA ASP A 3 9.87 -10.20 30.92
C ASP A 3 9.83 -10.27 29.39
N GLY A 4 10.77 -11.02 28.79
CA GLY A 4 10.99 -11.15 27.34
C GLY A 4 9.93 -11.95 26.57
N ARG A 5 8.72 -12.05 27.07
CA ARG A 5 7.57 -12.64 26.41
C ARG A 5 6.64 -11.57 25.83
N GLN A 6 7.18 -10.61 25.08
CA GLN A 6 6.33 -9.76 24.26
C GLN A 6 5.95 -10.52 22.99
N LEU A 7 4.74 -10.99 23.06
CA LEU A 7 3.88 -11.61 22.10
C LEU A 7 4.16 -11.18 20.66
N TRP A 8 4.38 -12.16 19.80
CA TRP A 8 4.48 -12.10 18.33
C TRP A 8 3.24 -11.48 17.68
N PHE A 9 2.26 -11.09 18.49
CA PHE A 9 0.93 -10.68 18.05
C PHE A 9 0.38 -9.57 18.96
N ARG A 10 -0.17 -8.52 18.34
CA ARG A 10 -0.96 -7.49 19.03
C ARG A 10 -2.45 -7.81 18.88
N PRO A 11 -3.23 -7.74 19.97
CA PRO A 11 -4.66 -8.02 19.93
C PRO A 11 -5.48 -7.07 19.07
N ASP A 12 -4.95 -5.89 18.78
CA ASP A 12 -5.60 -4.81 18.04
C ASP A 12 -5.40 -4.87 16.52
N ASN A 13 -4.77 -5.94 16.01
CA ASN A 13 -4.50 -6.15 14.58
C ASN A 13 -3.72 -4.99 13.91
N THR A 14 -2.83 -4.30 14.64
CA THR A 14 -2.04 -3.17 14.14
C THR A 14 -0.80 -3.58 13.32
N GLY A 15 -0.68 -4.85 12.96
CA GLY A 15 0.40 -5.32 12.09
C GLY A 15 1.54 -6.02 12.82
N TRP A 16 2.67 -6.11 12.16
CA TRP A 16 3.86 -6.78 12.63
C TRP A 16 4.63 -5.91 13.64
N ASN A 17 5.38 -6.57 14.54
CA ASN A 17 6.45 -5.89 15.25
C ASN A 17 7.53 -5.48 14.23
N PRO A 18 8.02 -4.21 14.21
CA PRO A 18 8.95 -3.73 13.20
C PRO A 18 10.22 -4.56 13.09
N TRP A 19 10.82 -4.94 14.22
CA TRP A 19 12.03 -5.76 14.25
C TRP A 19 11.82 -7.17 13.68
N LEU A 20 10.68 -7.82 14.00
CA LEU A 20 10.33 -9.13 13.46
C LEU A 20 10.02 -9.07 11.97
N TYR A 21 9.38 -7.98 11.53
CA TYR A 21 9.08 -7.71 10.13
C TYR A 21 10.37 -7.64 9.32
N GLU A 22 11.33 -6.81 9.72
CA GLU A 22 12.61 -6.70 9.02
C GLU A 22 13.36 -8.04 9.05
N ARG A 23 13.44 -8.70 10.22
CA ARG A 23 14.15 -9.97 10.36
C ARG A 23 13.56 -11.11 9.53
N PHE A 24 12.24 -11.11 9.28
CA PHE A 24 11.64 -12.09 8.37
C PHE A 24 12.19 -11.90 6.95
N PHE A 25 12.32 -10.66 6.50
CA PHE A 25 12.84 -10.35 5.17
C PHE A 25 14.36 -10.47 5.05
N ASP A 26 15.08 -10.59 6.15
CA ASP A 26 16.50 -10.96 6.16
C ASP A 26 16.73 -12.45 5.87
N THR A 27 15.68 -13.28 5.89
CA THR A 27 15.78 -14.70 5.50
C THR A 27 15.83 -14.85 3.99
N LEU A 28 16.47 -15.94 3.49
CA LEU A 28 16.54 -16.23 2.06
C LEU A 28 15.17 -16.26 1.38
N LEU A 29 14.19 -16.88 2.03
CA LEU A 29 12.82 -16.98 1.48
C LEU A 29 12.10 -15.63 1.54
N GLY A 30 12.12 -14.96 2.68
CA GLY A 30 11.50 -13.65 2.85
C GLY A 30 12.12 -12.61 1.93
N GLY A 31 13.46 -12.58 1.82
CA GLY A 31 14.18 -11.69 0.93
C GLY A 31 13.86 -11.93 -0.55
N ALA A 32 13.78 -13.18 -1.00
CA ALA A 32 13.40 -13.51 -2.37
C ALA A 32 11.96 -13.08 -2.72
N LEU A 33 11.03 -13.27 -1.79
CA LEU A 33 9.64 -12.84 -1.96
C LEU A 33 9.55 -11.32 -2.04
N ARG A 34 10.20 -10.63 -1.11
CA ARG A 34 10.26 -9.16 -1.07
C ARG A 34 10.86 -8.58 -2.33
N SER A 35 12.02 -9.08 -2.76
CA SER A 35 12.72 -8.56 -3.94
C SER A 35 11.86 -8.64 -5.21
N ARG A 36 11.09 -9.72 -5.39
CA ARG A 36 10.19 -9.86 -6.53
C ARG A 36 9.00 -8.91 -6.47
N GLU A 37 8.43 -8.73 -5.29
CA GLU A 37 7.34 -7.79 -5.08
C GLU A 37 7.83 -6.35 -5.29
N GLU A 38 8.97 -5.99 -4.71
CA GLU A 38 9.59 -4.67 -4.86
C GLU A 38 9.89 -4.33 -6.31
N LEU A 39 10.49 -5.25 -7.08
CA LEU A 39 10.73 -5.04 -8.50
C LEU A 39 9.44 -4.73 -9.25
N THR A 40 8.39 -5.50 -9.03
CA THR A 40 7.08 -5.27 -9.68
C THR A 40 6.47 -3.93 -9.28
N ILE A 41 6.58 -3.54 -8.02
CA ILE A 41 6.04 -2.28 -7.52
C ILE A 41 6.83 -1.10 -8.08
N PHE A 42 8.18 -1.19 -8.11
CA PHE A 42 9.01 -0.13 -8.65
C PHE A 42 8.89 0.01 -10.16
N ASP A 43 8.62 -1.07 -10.91
CA ASP A 43 8.26 -0.98 -12.32
C ASP A 43 6.99 -0.13 -12.50
N PHE A 44 5.93 -0.40 -11.72
CA PHE A 44 4.70 0.37 -11.80
C PHE A 44 4.88 1.84 -11.35
N LEU A 45 5.70 2.06 -10.33
CA LEU A 45 6.02 3.42 -9.88
C LEU A 45 6.86 4.17 -10.91
N GLY A 46 7.78 3.49 -11.61
CA GLY A 46 8.59 4.06 -12.68
C GLY A 46 7.76 4.64 -13.83
N ASP A 47 6.59 4.04 -14.10
CA ASP A 47 5.68 4.49 -15.16
C ASP A 47 4.85 5.72 -14.77
N VAL A 48 4.64 5.99 -13.46
CA VAL A 48 3.67 6.98 -13.00
C VAL A 48 4.24 8.04 -12.05
N LEU A 49 5.41 7.82 -11.44
CA LEU A 49 5.97 8.72 -10.44
C LEU A 49 6.76 9.85 -11.10
N GLU A 50 6.42 11.08 -10.76
CA GLU A 50 7.13 12.27 -11.24
C GLU A 50 7.70 13.11 -10.10
N ARG A 51 8.76 13.87 -10.39
CA ARG A 51 9.45 14.74 -9.41
C ARG A 51 8.54 15.82 -8.82
N SER A 52 7.54 16.26 -9.57
CA SER A 52 6.54 17.25 -9.15
C SER A 52 5.46 16.71 -8.24
N HIS A 53 5.32 15.40 -8.17
CA HIS A 53 4.20 14.75 -7.50
C HIS A 53 4.22 14.91 -5.97
N SER A 54 3.01 14.96 -5.41
CA SER A 54 2.70 14.78 -4.00
C SER A 54 2.12 13.38 -3.80
N VAL A 55 2.76 12.55 -3.01
CA VAL A 55 2.41 11.13 -2.83
C VAL A 55 2.01 10.84 -1.39
N LEU A 56 0.93 10.07 -1.21
CA LEU A 56 0.52 9.50 0.06
C LEU A 56 0.83 8.01 0.09
N GLU A 57 1.67 7.59 1.00
CA GLU A 57 1.85 6.17 1.32
C GLU A 57 1.02 5.79 2.53
N VAL A 58 0.20 4.75 2.37
CA VAL A 58 -0.67 4.21 3.40
C VAL A 58 -0.18 2.85 3.85
N GLY A 59 0.04 2.68 5.16
CA GLY A 59 0.68 1.51 5.72
C GLY A 59 2.18 1.51 5.43
N CYS A 60 2.87 2.61 5.71
CA CYS A 60 4.28 2.78 5.40
C CYS A 60 5.22 1.79 6.12
N GLY A 61 4.75 1.15 7.19
CA GLY A 61 5.50 0.15 7.95
C GLY A 61 6.83 0.72 8.43
N THR A 62 7.93 0.08 8.01
CA THR A 62 9.31 0.48 8.34
C THR A 62 9.93 1.47 7.35
N GLY A 63 9.14 2.00 6.41
CA GLY A 63 9.56 3.04 5.46
C GLY A 63 10.29 2.53 4.22
N ASN A 64 10.14 1.25 3.88
CA ASN A 64 10.83 0.64 2.74
C ASN A 64 10.49 1.26 1.39
N TYR A 65 9.24 1.68 1.20
CA TYR A 65 8.81 2.40 0.00
C TYR A 65 8.84 3.92 0.24
N THR A 66 8.66 4.38 1.49
CA THR A 66 8.69 5.81 1.83
C THR A 66 9.98 6.48 1.39
N VAL A 67 11.13 5.86 1.70
CA VAL A 67 12.45 6.44 1.40
C VAL A 67 12.66 6.62 -0.10
N PRO A 68 12.56 5.55 -0.96
CA PRO A 68 12.78 5.72 -2.39
C PRO A 68 11.77 6.63 -3.06
N VAL A 69 10.51 6.63 -2.63
CA VAL A 69 9.48 7.56 -3.13
C VAL A 69 9.82 9.00 -2.76
N ALA A 70 10.24 9.24 -1.51
CA ALA A 70 10.59 10.58 -1.05
C ALA A 70 11.81 11.17 -1.76
N HIS A 71 12.74 10.35 -2.25
CA HIS A 71 13.85 10.83 -3.08
C HIS A 71 13.40 11.27 -4.47
N GLN A 72 12.28 10.78 -4.97
CA GLN A 72 11.82 10.95 -6.35
C GLN A 72 10.71 11.98 -6.52
N CYS A 73 9.99 12.37 -5.46
CA CYS A 73 8.86 13.29 -5.57
C CYS A 73 9.00 14.55 -4.71
N ALA A 74 8.20 15.57 -5.01
CA ALA A 74 8.24 16.85 -4.33
C ALA A 74 7.78 16.75 -2.87
N ARG A 75 6.75 15.95 -2.61
CA ARG A 75 6.15 15.79 -1.29
C ARG A 75 5.77 14.35 -1.03
N THR A 76 6.12 13.83 0.14
CA THR A 76 5.67 12.53 0.62
C THR A 76 5.01 12.66 1.97
N VAL A 77 3.85 12.02 2.13
CA VAL A 77 3.19 11.79 3.40
C VAL A 77 3.16 10.30 3.66
N ALA A 78 3.77 9.85 4.75
CA ALA A 78 3.79 8.46 5.17
C ALA A 78 2.80 8.24 6.31
N MET A 79 1.88 7.29 6.14
CA MET A 79 0.81 7.03 7.09
C MET A 79 0.83 5.58 7.55
N ASP A 80 0.72 5.35 8.85
CA ASP A 80 0.57 4.00 9.42
C ASP A 80 -0.38 4.02 10.62
N ALA A 81 -0.96 2.86 10.94
CA ALA A 81 -1.82 2.67 12.10
C ALA A 81 -1.02 2.30 13.37
N SER A 82 0.26 1.94 13.23
CA SER A 82 1.16 1.57 14.32
C SER A 82 2.09 2.72 14.68
N PRO A 83 2.06 3.22 15.93
CA PRO A 83 3.01 4.21 16.41
C PRO A 83 4.46 3.72 16.34
N GLU A 84 4.68 2.42 16.55
CA GLU A 84 6.02 1.82 16.52
C GLU A 84 6.57 1.77 15.10
N MET A 85 5.74 1.43 14.11
CA MET A 85 6.13 1.49 12.70
C MET A 85 6.51 2.91 12.30
N LEU A 86 5.73 3.90 12.71
CA LEU A 86 6.05 5.30 12.46
C LEU A 86 7.32 5.76 13.15
N CYS A 87 7.60 5.28 14.36
CA CYS A 87 8.88 5.57 15.04
C CYS A 87 10.05 5.05 14.21
N TYR A 88 9.97 3.79 13.79
CA TYR A 88 11.00 3.16 12.95
C TYR A 88 11.18 3.90 11.60
N THR A 89 10.07 4.25 10.96
CA THR A 89 10.09 5.03 9.72
C THR A 89 10.78 6.37 9.91
N ARG A 90 10.49 7.13 10.99
CA ARG A 90 11.13 8.42 11.27
C ARG A 90 12.63 8.28 11.46
N GLU A 91 13.08 7.30 12.27
CA GLU A 91 14.51 7.03 12.45
C GLU A 91 15.21 6.70 11.13
N ARG A 92 14.54 6.03 10.23
CA ARG A 92 15.06 5.72 8.89
C ARG A 92 15.12 6.98 8.01
N LEU A 93 14.07 7.79 8.01
CA LEU A 93 14.02 9.06 7.29
C LEU A 93 15.09 10.05 7.77
N ASP A 94 15.32 10.11 9.07
CA ASP A 94 16.38 10.97 9.67
C ASP A 94 17.76 10.51 9.20
N ARG A 95 18.04 9.20 9.18
CA ARG A 95 19.31 8.65 8.67
C ARG A 95 19.55 8.95 7.19
N GLU A 96 18.47 9.03 6.40
CA GLU A 96 18.51 9.33 4.96
C GLU A 96 18.45 10.86 4.66
N GLY A 97 18.42 11.71 5.68
CA GLY A 97 18.29 13.16 5.51
C GLY A 97 16.94 13.61 4.94
N LEU A 98 15.88 12.83 5.11
CA LEU A 98 14.54 13.05 4.57
C LEU A 98 13.57 13.66 5.60
N SER A 99 14.04 14.55 6.46
CA SER A 99 13.23 15.20 7.52
C SER A 99 11.96 15.93 7.00
N ARG A 100 11.90 16.23 5.69
CA ARG A 100 10.75 16.85 5.04
C ARG A 100 9.53 15.94 4.89
N VAL A 101 9.69 14.63 5.08
CA VAL A 101 8.60 13.65 4.95
C VAL A 101 7.68 13.76 6.15
N GLU A 102 6.42 14.04 5.88
CA GLU A 102 5.39 14.10 6.91
C GLU A 102 4.93 12.69 7.31
N THR A 103 4.94 12.35 8.60
CA THR A 103 4.42 11.07 9.10
C THR A 103 3.11 11.28 9.85
N ARG A 104 2.11 10.42 9.61
CA ARG A 104 0.78 10.51 10.24
C ARG A 104 0.35 9.19 10.85
N LEU A 105 -0.09 9.23 12.11
CA LEU A 105 -0.73 8.09 12.76
C LEU A 105 -2.21 8.06 12.35
N LYS A 106 -2.55 7.21 11.38
CA LYS A 106 -3.93 7.03 10.89
C LYS A 106 -4.13 5.62 10.36
N ARG A 107 -5.37 5.16 10.38
CA ARG A 107 -5.81 3.85 9.86
C ARG A 107 -6.78 4.03 8.68
N LEU A 108 -6.75 3.09 7.73
CA LEU A 108 -7.81 2.92 6.72
C LEU A 108 -9.08 2.30 7.34
N PRO A 109 -10.27 2.72 6.91
CA PRO A 109 -10.50 3.90 6.09
C PRO A 109 -10.28 5.19 6.87
N TYR A 110 -9.85 6.24 6.20
CA TYR A 110 -9.69 7.58 6.78
C TYR A 110 -10.72 8.54 6.17
N GLY A 111 -11.13 9.55 6.95
CA GLY A 111 -12.13 10.52 6.52
C GLY A 111 -11.63 11.48 5.43
N SER A 112 -12.50 12.38 5.00
CA SER A 112 -12.33 13.30 3.86
C SER A 112 -11.21 14.35 3.99
N GLY A 113 -10.54 14.45 5.12
CA GLY A 113 -9.47 15.44 5.36
C GLY A 113 -8.23 15.32 4.47
N LEU A 114 -8.18 14.33 3.57
CA LEU A 114 -7.13 14.12 2.58
C LEU A 114 -7.67 14.15 1.14
N ALA A 115 -8.92 14.56 0.96
CA ALA A 115 -9.59 14.52 -0.35
C ALA A 115 -8.81 15.32 -1.40
N GLN A 116 -8.58 14.70 -2.56
CA GLN A 116 -7.96 15.26 -3.75
C GLN A 116 -6.65 16.06 -3.48
N SER A 117 -5.85 15.59 -2.52
CA SER A 117 -4.64 16.29 -2.09
C SER A 117 -3.35 15.74 -2.72
N PHE A 118 -3.42 14.58 -3.35
CA PHE A 118 -2.24 13.85 -3.83
C PHE A 118 -2.34 13.54 -5.32
N ASP A 119 -1.19 13.55 -5.99
CA ASP A 119 -1.07 13.09 -7.37
C ASP A 119 -1.07 11.57 -7.44
N GLY A 120 -0.56 10.91 -6.38
CA GLY A 120 -0.59 9.47 -6.28
C GLY A 120 -0.72 8.93 -4.87
N THR A 121 -1.18 7.67 -4.76
CA THR A 121 -1.18 6.91 -3.51
C THR A 121 -0.50 5.57 -3.67
N LEU A 122 0.17 5.13 -2.60
CA LEU A 122 0.80 3.82 -2.48
C LEU A 122 0.22 3.10 -1.26
N ALA A 123 -0.18 1.83 -1.41
CA ALA A 123 -0.72 1.03 -0.32
C ALA A 123 -0.24 -0.42 -0.43
N ILE A 124 0.96 -0.71 0.09
CA ILE A 124 1.61 -2.01 -0.03
C ILE A 124 1.60 -2.76 1.29
N GLY A 125 1.13 -4.03 1.27
CA GLY A 125 1.07 -4.91 2.43
C GLY A 125 0.03 -4.53 3.48
N VAL A 126 -0.86 -3.58 3.19
CA VAL A 126 -1.85 -3.08 4.15
C VAL A 126 -3.27 -3.60 3.88
N LEU A 127 -3.66 -3.73 2.62
CA LEU A 127 -5.02 -4.15 2.23
C LEU A 127 -5.30 -5.62 2.57
N ASN A 128 -4.27 -6.41 2.79
CA ASN A 128 -4.32 -7.82 3.16
C ASN A 128 -5.24 -8.11 4.36
N TYR A 129 -5.27 -7.19 5.31
CA TYR A 129 -5.93 -7.35 6.62
C TYR A 129 -7.27 -6.62 6.70
N ILE A 130 -7.69 -5.95 5.63
CA ILE A 130 -8.92 -5.15 5.63
C ILE A 130 -10.07 -5.98 5.10
N LYS A 131 -11.08 -6.19 5.95
CA LYS A 131 -12.28 -6.97 5.60
C LYS A 131 -13.06 -6.31 4.47
N ASP A 132 -13.28 -5.02 4.56
CA ASP A 132 -14.02 -4.24 3.58
C ASP A 132 -13.04 -3.46 2.69
N ILE A 133 -12.51 -4.16 1.67
CA ILE A 133 -11.54 -3.59 0.76
C ILE A 133 -12.14 -2.44 -0.06
N GLU A 134 -13.44 -2.49 -0.39
CA GLU A 134 -14.08 -1.45 -1.19
C GLU A 134 -14.02 -0.11 -0.47
N VAL A 135 -14.35 -0.08 0.83
CA VAL A 135 -14.27 1.13 1.64
C VAL A 135 -12.83 1.64 1.74
N ALA A 136 -11.85 0.74 1.87
CA ALA A 136 -10.45 1.12 1.88
C ALA A 136 -10.00 1.73 0.54
N LEU A 137 -10.33 1.09 -0.57
CA LEU A 137 -10.01 1.59 -1.91
C LEU A 137 -10.73 2.91 -2.23
N ARG A 138 -11.98 3.10 -1.78
CA ARG A 138 -12.68 4.39 -1.87
C ARG A 138 -11.94 5.50 -1.10
N SER A 139 -11.37 5.19 0.07
CA SER A 139 -10.55 6.15 0.82
C SER A 139 -9.28 6.54 0.04
N LEU A 140 -8.59 5.57 -0.58
CA LEU A 140 -7.46 5.86 -1.46
C LEU A 140 -7.88 6.72 -2.66
N ALA A 141 -8.91 6.31 -3.39
CA ALA A 141 -9.43 7.02 -4.56
C ALA A 141 -9.88 8.46 -4.24
N SER A 142 -10.45 8.68 -3.04
CA SER A 142 -10.87 10.02 -2.61
C SER A 142 -9.71 10.97 -2.36
N SER A 143 -8.54 10.48 -1.94
CA SER A 143 -7.37 11.31 -1.68
C SER A 143 -6.59 11.69 -2.94
N ILE A 144 -6.84 11.00 -4.06
CA ILE A 144 -6.18 11.24 -5.35
C ILE A 144 -6.91 12.34 -6.12
N LYS A 145 -6.16 13.26 -6.73
CA LYS A 145 -6.67 14.23 -7.69
C LYS A 145 -7.23 13.53 -8.94
N PRO A 146 -8.16 14.16 -9.69
CA PRO A 146 -8.50 13.69 -11.03
C PRO A 146 -7.24 13.59 -11.91
N GLY A 147 -7.09 12.49 -12.65
CA GLY A 147 -5.88 12.17 -13.41
C GLY A 147 -4.74 11.52 -12.60
N GLY A 148 -4.85 11.48 -11.28
CA GLY A 148 -3.83 10.87 -10.41
C GLY A 148 -3.92 9.34 -10.37
N TRP A 149 -2.94 8.73 -9.75
CA TRP A 149 -2.71 7.29 -9.76
C TRP A 149 -2.74 6.64 -8.37
N THR A 150 -2.93 5.33 -8.33
CA THR A 150 -2.72 4.52 -7.13
C THR A 150 -2.00 3.22 -7.49
N VAL A 151 -1.01 2.84 -6.70
CA VAL A 151 -0.37 1.52 -6.73
C VAL A 151 -0.65 0.83 -5.40
N PHE A 152 -1.20 -0.36 -5.46
CA PHE A 152 -1.48 -1.15 -4.27
C PHE A 152 -1.29 -2.64 -4.53
N ASN A 153 -1.17 -3.43 -3.49
CA ASN A 153 -1.19 -4.87 -3.60
C ASN A 153 -2.27 -5.51 -2.73
N VAL A 154 -2.69 -6.69 -3.14
CA VAL A 154 -3.60 -7.56 -2.40
C VAL A 154 -3.13 -9.01 -2.52
N PRO A 155 -3.45 -9.89 -1.57
CA PRO A 155 -3.16 -11.31 -1.69
C PRO A 155 -3.88 -11.92 -2.90
N ALA A 156 -3.12 -12.61 -3.74
CA ALA A 156 -3.64 -13.22 -4.97
C ALA A 156 -4.49 -14.45 -4.66
N ARG A 157 -5.59 -14.64 -5.39
CA ARG A 157 -6.39 -15.88 -5.35
C ARG A 157 -5.71 -17.00 -6.16
N SER A 158 -4.54 -17.40 -5.68
CA SER A 158 -3.67 -18.42 -6.25
C SER A 158 -3.44 -19.55 -5.24
N LEU A 159 -2.71 -20.59 -5.63
CA LEU A 159 -2.28 -21.64 -4.72
C LEU A 159 -1.35 -21.07 -3.64
N GLU A 160 -0.36 -20.27 -4.03
CA GLU A 160 0.55 -19.61 -3.09
C GLU A 160 -0.18 -18.65 -2.14
N GLY A 161 -1.12 -17.86 -2.66
CA GLY A 161 -1.96 -17.00 -1.84
C GLY A 161 -2.79 -17.76 -0.81
N ARG A 162 -3.29 -18.97 -1.17
CA ARG A 162 -4.00 -19.84 -0.21
C ARG A 162 -3.08 -20.37 0.87
N VAL A 163 -1.84 -20.78 0.52
CA VAL A 163 -0.83 -21.20 1.48
C VAL A 163 -0.48 -20.04 2.42
N TYR A 164 -0.29 -18.85 1.87
CA TYR A 164 -0.07 -17.63 2.66
C TYR A 164 -1.24 -17.36 3.62
N ALA A 165 -2.48 -17.40 3.13
CA ALA A 165 -3.66 -17.18 3.96
C ALA A 165 -3.80 -18.23 5.07
N LEU A 166 -3.43 -19.49 4.79
CA LEU A 166 -3.41 -20.56 5.80
C LEU A 166 -2.33 -20.30 6.87
N ALA A 167 -1.13 -19.90 6.46
CA ALA A 167 -0.06 -19.55 7.39
C ALA A 167 -0.47 -18.38 8.31
N GLU A 168 -1.06 -17.33 7.75
CA GLU A 168 -1.56 -16.20 8.52
C GLU A 168 -2.75 -16.57 9.43
N PHE A 169 -3.58 -17.53 9.03
CA PHE A 169 -4.65 -18.04 9.87
C PHE A 169 -4.11 -18.68 11.15
N PHE A 170 -3.02 -19.46 11.07
CA PHE A 170 -2.34 -19.98 12.27
C PHE A 170 -1.73 -18.87 13.12
N ASN A 171 -1.36 -17.74 12.53
CA ASN A 171 -0.95 -16.52 13.22
C ASN A 171 -2.13 -15.67 13.72
N ARG A 172 -3.36 -16.23 13.72
CA ARG A 172 -4.61 -15.56 14.12
C ARG A 172 -4.93 -14.31 13.29
N ARG A 173 -4.49 -14.26 12.04
CA ARG A 173 -4.80 -13.20 11.08
C ARG A 173 -5.66 -13.73 9.96
N ARG A 174 -6.66 -12.98 9.58
CA ARG A 174 -7.50 -13.32 8.43
C ARG A 174 -7.05 -12.54 7.20
N ILE A 175 -6.71 -13.27 6.15
CA ILE A 175 -6.31 -12.75 4.85
C ILE A 175 -7.45 -12.94 3.86
N TYR A 176 -7.71 -11.94 3.03
CA TYR A 176 -8.71 -11.96 1.98
C TYR A 176 -8.00 -12.03 0.64
N LEU A 177 -8.38 -13.03 -0.19
CA LEU A 177 -7.75 -13.31 -1.49
C LEU A 177 -8.58 -12.71 -2.62
N TYR A 178 -7.90 -12.11 -3.59
CA TYR A 178 -8.54 -11.45 -4.72
C TYR A 178 -8.00 -11.97 -6.05
N SER A 179 -8.86 -11.99 -7.06
CA SER A 179 -8.51 -12.24 -8.47
C SER A 179 -8.51 -10.94 -9.26
N VAL A 180 -7.87 -10.95 -10.43
CA VAL A 180 -7.85 -9.78 -11.33
C VAL A 180 -9.27 -9.32 -11.70
N PRO A 181 -10.23 -10.20 -12.09
CA PRO A 181 -11.59 -9.74 -12.39
C PRO A 181 -12.30 -9.06 -11.22
N GLU A 182 -12.08 -9.55 -9.98
CA GLU A 182 -12.67 -8.91 -8.79
C GLU A 182 -12.11 -7.51 -8.56
N ILE A 183 -10.81 -7.33 -8.72
CA ILE A 183 -10.17 -6.01 -8.59
C ILE A 183 -10.62 -5.06 -9.70
N GLN A 184 -10.75 -5.53 -10.94
CA GLN A 184 -11.29 -4.75 -12.05
C GLN A 184 -12.73 -4.31 -11.78
N TYR A 185 -13.56 -5.22 -11.28
CA TYR A 185 -14.93 -4.91 -10.89
C TYR A 185 -14.99 -3.84 -9.78
N LEU A 186 -14.21 -4.02 -8.70
CA LEU A 186 -14.11 -3.05 -7.61
C LEU A 186 -13.62 -1.69 -8.10
N GLY A 187 -12.57 -1.67 -8.92
CA GLY A 187 -12.06 -0.43 -9.52
C GLY A 187 -13.17 0.35 -10.24
N LYS A 188 -13.94 -0.34 -11.08
CA LYS A 188 -15.08 0.28 -11.80
C LYS A 188 -16.14 0.85 -10.85
N GLN A 189 -16.45 0.15 -9.75
CA GLN A 189 -17.45 0.60 -8.76
C GLN A 189 -17.01 1.87 -7.99
N ILE A 190 -15.73 2.10 -7.87
CA ILE A 190 -15.15 3.24 -7.11
C ILE A 190 -14.59 4.34 -8.01
N GLY A 191 -14.75 4.22 -9.33
CA GLY A 191 -14.28 5.22 -10.28
C GLY A 191 -12.76 5.19 -10.53
N LEU A 192 -12.11 4.04 -10.32
CA LEU A 192 -10.71 3.79 -10.69
C LEU A 192 -10.65 2.93 -11.95
N LYS A 193 -9.83 3.32 -12.91
CA LYS A 193 -9.49 2.50 -14.07
C LYS A 193 -8.24 1.69 -13.75
N ILE A 194 -8.37 0.37 -13.72
CA ILE A 194 -7.22 -0.52 -13.56
C ILE A 194 -6.45 -0.55 -14.87
N GLU A 195 -5.21 -0.06 -14.86
CA GLU A 195 -4.35 0.02 -16.04
C GLU A 195 -3.43 -1.18 -16.16
N ALA A 196 -2.91 -1.64 -15.04
CA ALA A 196 -1.96 -2.74 -15.02
C ALA A 196 -2.19 -3.66 -13.81
N THR A 197 -1.91 -4.93 -14.00
CA THR A 197 -1.87 -5.93 -12.92
C THR A 197 -0.71 -6.89 -13.15
N ALA A 198 0.02 -7.21 -12.08
CA ALA A 198 1.06 -8.23 -12.11
C ALA A 198 1.04 -9.06 -10.84
N THR A 199 1.47 -10.30 -10.90
CA THR A 199 1.59 -11.18 -9.73
C THR A 199 3.04 -11.24 -9.27
N ALA A 200 3.26 -11.17 -7.96
CA ALA A 200 4.57 -11.34 -7.33
C ALA A 200 4.54 -12.55 -6.39
N GLY A 201 5.57 -13.39 -6.48
CA GLY A 201 5.69 -14.62 -5.69
C GLY A 201 6.73 -15.57 -6.27
N LEU A 202 6.76 -16.82 -5.82
CA LEU A 202 7.73 -17.82 -6.27
C LEU A 202 7.28 -18.52 -7.56
N SER A 203 5.98 -18.58 -7.82
CA SER A 203 5.40 -19.14 -9.05
C SER A 203 4.67 -18.09 -9.88
N ARG A 204 4.20 -18.48 -11.06
CA ARG A 204 3.42 -17.61 -11.96
C ARG A 204 2.10 -17.12 -11.34
N GLY A 205 1.52 -17.85 -10.37
CA GLY A 205 0.30 -17.44 -9.69
C GLY A 205 0.52 -16.35 -8.65
N GLY A 206 1.73 -16.25 -8.11
CA GLY A 206 2.15 -15.28 -7.11
C GLY A 206 1.43 -15.39 -5.76
N ILE A 207 2.03 -14.82 -4.74
CA ILE A 207 1.41 -14.62 -3.42
C ILE A 207 0.54 -13.37 -3.44
N THR A 208 1.03 -12.32 -4.10
CA THR A 208 0.39 -11.02 -4.18
C THR A 208 0.06 -10.64 -5.61
N LEU A 209 -1.02 -9.88 -5.76
CA LEU A 209 -1.43 -9.19 -6.97
C LEU A 209 -1.12 -7.70 -6.78
N VAL A 210 -0.16 -7.18 -7.55
CA VAL A 210 0.16 -5.76 -7.62
C VAL A 210 -0.73 -5.11 -8.67
N VAL A 211 -1.28 -3.95 -8.35
CA VAL A 211 -2.27 -3.25 -9.15
C VAL A 211 -1.87 -1.80 -9.33
N GLY A 212 -1.78 -1.36 -10.58
CA GLY A 212 -1.71 0.04 -10.97
C GLY A 212 -3.06 0.53 -11.49
N ALA A 213 -3.56 1.62 -10.95
CA ALA A 213 -4.83 2.20 -11.36
C ALA A 213 -4.75 3.73 -11.45
N ILE A 214 -5.59 4.31 -12.32
CA ILE A 214 -5.70 5.75 -12.51
C ILE A 214 -7.11 6.20 -12.14
N LYS A 215 -7.23 7.34 -11.49
CA LYS A 215 -8.48 8.06 -11.33
C LYS A 215 -8.71 8.90 -12.59
N PRO A 216 -9.71 8.58 -13.42
CA PRO A 216 -9.97 9.35 -14.63
C PRO A 216 -10.12 10.85 -14.34
N GLN A 217 -9.73 11.68 -15.29
CA GLN A 217 -10.07 13.11 -15.24
C GLN A 217 -11.60 13.23 -15.32
N GLU A 218 -12.18 14.12 -14.53
CA GLU A 218 -13.58 14.52 -14.73
C GLU A 218 -13.68 15.10 -16.15
N ALA A 219 -14.59 14.58 -16.97
CA ALA A 219 -14.87 15.15 -18.27
C ALA A 219 -15.19 16.63 -18.06
N SER A 220 -14.38 17.52 -18.62
CA SER A 220 -14.65 18.95 -18.58
C SER A 220 -16.03 19.16 -19.20
N GLY A 221 -17.00 19.46 -18.32
CA GLY A 221 -18.38 19.69 -18.73
C GLY A 221 -18.38 20.79 -19.79
N THR A 222 -18.69 20.41 -21.04
CA THR A 222 -19.04 21.34 -22.09
C THR A 222 -20.22 22.11 -21.53
N ARG A 223 -19.99 23.35 -21.05
CA ARG A 223 -21.05 24.30 -20.83
C ARG A 223 -21.71 24.50 -22.21
N LEU A 224 -22.83 23.81 -22.42
CA LEU A 224 -23.76 24.23 -23.44
C LEU A 224 -24.20 25.64 -23.04
N GLN A 225 -23.58 26.62 -23.69
CA GLN A 225 -24.15 27.97 -23.76
C GLN A 225 -25.48 27.80 -24.46
N GLN A 226 -26.57 27.91 -23.71
CA GLN A 226 -27.88 28.15 -24.24
C GLN A 226 -27.87 29.64 -24.64
N GLU A 227 -27.81 29.88 -25.94
CA GLU A 227 -28.28 31.12 -26.57
C GLU A 227 -29.82 31.14 -26.56
#